data_7ad12a891534a4b5feabb3574f5af52f
#
_entry.id   7ad12a891534a4b5feabb3574f5af52f
#
_cell.length_a   1.000
_cell.length_b   1.000
_cell.length_c   1.000
_cell.angle_alpha   90.00
_cell.angle_beta   90.00
_cell.angle_gamma   90.00
#
_symmetry.space_group_name_H-M   'P 1'
#
loop_
_entity.id
_entity.type
_entity.pdbx_description
1 polymer ?
#
loop_
_entity_poly.entity_id
_entity_poly.type
_entity_poly.pdbx_seq_one_letter_code
_entity_poly.pdbx_strand_id
1 'polypeptide(L)'
;YVLVGAHSDNLWGKSQLHRHPQIVRWWHVDQQHMKVGNAFGGTIYIAISPGSTLGDFQVTISNAVKAPTYIHGQTDVSQWLQEYRHDPAPWAEIGSDQFILTVPSNEIRNLEDPDDLMYWWDEALGMEHELYGFLPWPRVERAVFDAQISAGWMHSGYPFMAHDLSVPDVVNVSYMSENGDWGMFHELGHNHQWMPSTLPGTTETSCNFASVYLMEELVGIEGHRAINPDQRESRMRSYFEDSPDISNWSVWV
;
A
#
# COMPACT_ATOMS: atom_id res chain seq x y z
N TYR A 1 5.13 17.10 13.89
CA TYR A 1 4.13 16.30 14.60
C TYR A 1 4.71 14.97 15.01
N VAL A 2 4.19 14.40 16.11
CA VAL A 2 4.36 12.98 16.45
C VAL A 2 3.03 12.28 16.17
N LEU A 3 3.10 11.15 15.48
CA LEU A 3 1.96 10.27 15.25
C LEU A 3 2.20 8.96 15.99
N VAL A 4 1.15 8.40 16.56
CA VAL A 4 1.14 7.02 17.07
C VAL A 4 -0.05 6.29 16.45
N GLY A 5 0.24 5.30 15.63
CA GLY A 5 -0.68 4.56 14.79
C GLY A 5 -0.27 4.61 13.32
N ALA A 6 -0.45 3.52 12.58
CA ALA A 6 0.09 3.36 11.24
C ALA A 6 -0.66 4.15 10.16
N HIS A 7 -1.96 4.42 10.37
CA HIS A 7 -2.84 5.04 9.38
C HIS A 7 -4.00 5.80 10.02
N SER A 8 -4.65 6.65 9.23
CA SER A 8 -5.82 7.44 9.62
C SER A 8 -7.15 6.91 9.07
N ASP A 9 -7.13 5.74 8.44
CA ASP A 9 -8.35 5.10 7.92
C ASP A 9 -9.34 4.84 9.06
N ASN A 10 -10.59 5.29 8.90
CA ASN A 10 -11.59 5.24 9.96
C ASN A 10 -12.82 4.40 9.57
N LEU A 11 -13.44 3.79 10.58
CA LEU A 11 -14.57 2.87 10.41
C LEU A 11 -15.91 3.45 10.87
N TRP A 12 -16.03 4.78 10.96
CA TRP A 12 -17.25 5.41 11.52
C TRP A 12 -18.55 5.05 10.78
N GLY A 13 -18.46 4.67 9.50
CA GLY A 13 -19.60 4.26 8.69
C GLY A 13 -19.91 2.75 8.71
N LYS A 14 -19.11 1.93 9.43
CA LYS A 14 -19.28 0.49 9.43
C LYS A 14 -20.30 0.02 10.47
N SER A 15 -21.13 -0.93 10.08
CA SER A 15 -22.13 -1.56 10.98
C SER A 15 -21.53 -2.60 11.92
N GLN A 16 -20.37 -3.15 11.58
CA GLN A 16 -19.62 -4.11 12.39
C GLN A 16 -18.17 -3.64 12.49
N LEU A 17 -17.58 -3.78 13.67
CA LEU A 17 -16.24 -3.33 13.97
C LEU A 17 -15.39 -4.51 14.44
N HIS A 18 -14.27 -4.72 13.76
CA HIS A 18 -13.21 -5.67 14.16
C HIS A 18 -12.04 -4.96 14.85
N ARG A 19 -11.99 -3.64 14.77
CA ARG A 19 -11.10 -2.76 15.51
C ARG A 19 -11.81 -1.47 15.90
N HIS A 20 -11.17 -0.66 16.74
CA HIS A 20 -11.67 0.68 17.03
C HIS A 20 -11.73 1.54 15.76
N PRO A 21 -12.77 2.34 15.54
CA PRO A 21 -12.93 3.15 14.33
C PRO A 21 -11.76 4.06 14.01
N GLN A 22 -11.11 4.62 14.99
CA GLN A 22 -9.95 5.50 14.81
C GLN A 22 -8.85 5.08 15.77
N ILE A 23 -7.70 4.66 15.24
CA ILE A 23 -6.58 4.11 16.02
C ILE A 23 -5.33 5.00 16.05
N VAL A 24 -5.28 6.05 15.25
CA VAL A 24 -4.14 7.00 15.19
C VAL A 24 -4.40 8.21 16.08
N ARG A 25 -3.32 8.74 16.64
CA ARG A 25 -3.32 10.02 17.36
C ARG A 25 -2.15 10.87 16.93
N TRP A 26 -2.38 12.19 16.92
CA TRP A 26 -1.43 13.20 16.48
C TRP A 26 -1.19 14.21 17.58
N TRP A 27 0.08 14.65 17.73
CA TRP A 27 0.48 15.72 18.63
C TRP A 27 1.36 16.70 17.87
N HIS A 28 1.04 17.96 18.00
CA HIS A 28 1.93 19.02 17.53
C HIS A 28 3.18 19.06 18.43
N VAL A 29 4.36 19.17 17.83
CA VAL A 29 5.61 19.32 18.56
C VAL A 29 5.83 20.81 18.81
N ASP A 30 5.54 21.27 20.02
CA ASP A 30 5.63 22.67 20.44
C ASP A 30 6.64 22.89 21.56
N GLN A 31 7.30 21.83 22.03
CA GLN A 31 8.29 21.86 23.10
C GLN A 31 9.34 20.75 22.93
N GLN A 32 10.49 20.96 23.58
CA GLN A 32 11.63 20.04 23.46
C GLN A 32 11.37 18.65 24.06
N HIS A 33 10.54 18.56 25.09
CA HIS A 33 10.19 17.30 25.74
C HIS A 33 8.68 17.13 25.78
N MET A 34 8.20 16.06 25.19
CA MET A 34 6.79 15.73 25.14
C MET A 34 6.51 14.34 25.68
N LYS A 35 5.33 14.18 26.28
CA LYS A 35 4.76 12.85 26.57
C LYS A 35 3.58 12.64 25.65
N VAL A 36 3.65 11.59 24.86
CA VAL A 36 2.58 11.18 23.96
C VAL A 36 2.14 9.76 24.30
N GLY A 37 0.91 9.41 24.00
CA GLY A 37 0.41 8.07 24.27
C GLY A 37 -0.88 7.78 23.51
N ASN A 38 -0.99 6.57 23.02
CA ASN A 38 -2.17 6.07 22.32
C ASN A 38 -2.61 4.77 23.01
N ALA A 39 -3.88 4.68 23.41
CA ALA A 39 -4.42 3.51 24.10
C ALA A 39 -4.34 2.23 23.25
N PHE A 40 -4.29 2.38 21.92
CA PHE A 40 -4.16 1.28 20.97
C PHE A 40 -2.72 0.92 20.62
N GLY A 41 -1.74 1.72 21.09
CA GLY A 41 -0.35 1.61 20.65
C GLY A 41 -0.20 2.02 19.17
N GLY A 42 0.74 1.40 18.49
CA GLY A 42 1.02 1.58 17.06
C GLY A 42 2.43 2.10 16.78
N THR A 43 2.82 2.09 15.54
CA THR A 43 4.07 2.67 15.04
C THR A 43 4.15 4.15 15.38
N ILE A 44 5.34 4.62 15.71
CA ILE A 44 5.59 6.03 16.06
C ILE A 44 6.28 6.68 14.88
N TYR A 45 5.69 7.76 14.37
CA TYR A 45 6.24 8.54 13.27
C TYR A 45 6.50 9.98 13.69
N ILE A 46 7.58 10.53 13.15
CA ILE A 46 7.84 11.97 13.17
C ILE A 46 7.44 12.52 11.80
N ALA A 47 6.36 13.28 11.77
CA ALA A 47 5.84 13.85 10.54
C ALA A 47 6.25 15.31 10.40
N ILE A 48 6.84 15.63 9.27
CA ILE A 48 7.24 16.96 8.86
C ILE A 48 6.19 17.51 7.90
N SER A 49 5.74 18.74 8.12
CA SER A 49 4.77 19.36 7.21
C SER A 49 5.40 19.61 5.83
N PRO A 50 4.66 19.38 4.73
CA PRO A 50 5.15 19.65 3.39
C PRO A 50 5.71 21.07 3.25
N GLY A 51 6.83 21.22 2.54
CA GLY A 51 7.49 22.50 2.33
C GLY A 51 8.30 23.03 3.52
N SER A 52 8.38 22.28 4.62
CA SER A 52 9.23 22.64 5.76
C SER A 52 10.70 22.30 5.49
N THR A 53 11.60 23.18 5.90
CA THR A 53 13.06 23.00 5.84
C THR A 53 13.60 23.08 7.27
N LEU A 54 13.77 21.94 7.92
CA LEU A 54 14.20 21.90 9.33
C LEU A 54 15.69 21.61 9.49
N GLY A 55 16.38 21.23 8.41
CA GLY A 55 17.74 20.70 8.51
C GLY A 55 17.80 19.38 9.29
N ASP A 56 18.98 19.00 9.70
CA ASP A 56 19.19 17.80 10.52
C ASP A 56 18.77 18.06 11.96
N PHE A 57 17.99 17.16 12.52
CA PHE A 57 17.61 17.20 13.93
C PHE A 57 17.57 15.79 14.51
N GLN A 58 17.79 15.71 15.82
CA GLN A 58 17.86 14.45 16.54
C GLN A 58 16.60 14.26 17.38
N VAL A 59 16.00 13.07 17.29
CA VAL A 59 14.85 12.68 18.11
C VAL A 59 15.23 11.50 18.99
N THR A 60 14.96 11.63 20.29
CA THR A 60 15.10 10.51 21.23
C THR A 60 13.72 10.05 21.67
N ILE A 61 13.42 8.78 21.39
CA ILE A 61 12.17 8.14 21.80
C ILE A 61 12.48 7.20 22.96
N SER A 62 11.76 7.34 24.07
CA SER A 62 11.90 6.48 25.25
C SER A 62 10.57 5.80 25.60
N ASN A 63 10.63 4.68 26.31
CA ASN A 63 9.48 3.85 26.68
C ASN A 63 8.69 3.32 25.46
N ALA A 64 9.39 3.05 24.37
CA ALA A 64 8.90 2.33 23.20
C ALA A 64 9.74 1.05 23.02
N VAL A 65 9.25 0.16 22.18
CA VAL A 65 9.98 -1.02 21.72
C VAL A 65 10.35 -0.86 20.26
N LYS A 66 11.40 -1.53 19.82
CA LYS A 66 11.79 -1.53 18.41
C LYS A 66 10.78 -2.33 17.60
N ALA A 67 10.52 -1.86 16.39
CA ALA A 67 9.75 -2.58 15.37
C ALA A 67 10.71 -3.27 14.39
N PRO A 68 10.39 -4.48 13.94
CA PRO A 68 11.09 -5.07 12.80
C PRO A 68 11.06 -4.09 11.63
N THR A 69 12.25 -3.68 11.19
CA THR A 69 12.36 -2.67 10.12
C THR A 69 13.46 -3.08 9.15
N TYR A 70 13.11 -3.17 7.89
CA TYR A 70 14.05 -3.37 6.79
C TYR A 70 13.91 -2.27 5.76
N ILE A 71 15.02 -1.69 5.34
CA ILE A 71 15.06 -0.67 4.28
C ILE A 71 16.07 -1.14 3.24
N HIS A 72 15.59 -1.43 2.03
CA HIS A 72 16.40 -1.83 0.88
C HIS A 72 17.53 -0.86 0.64
N GLY A 73 18.72 -1.37 0.40
CA GLY A 73 19.93 -0.57 0.19
C GLY A 73 20.53 0.11 1.43
N GLN A 74 19.88 -0.01 2.62
CA GLN A 74 20.37 0.59 3.87
C GLN A 74 20.55 -0.45 4.99
N THR A 75 19.62 -1.40 5.09
CA THR A 75 19.67 -2.45 6.13
C THR A 75 20.47 -3.65 5.62
N ASP A 76 21.44 -4.09 6.40
CA ASP A 76 22.16 -5.31 6.10
C ASP A 76 21.27 -6.55 6.28
N VAL A 77 21.19 -7.41 5.26
CA VAL A 77 20.33 -8.62 5.29
C VAL A 77 20.71 -9.56 6.42
N SER A 78 22.00 -9.68 6.75
CA SER A 78 22.40 -10.52 7.89
C SER A 78 21.96 -9.97 9.23
N GLN A 79 21.94 -8.65 9.42
CA GLN A 79 21.37 -8.00 10.61
C GLN A 79 19.86 -8.18 10.67
N TRP A 80 19.17 -8.08 9.52
CA TRP A 80 17.74 -8.40 9.45
C TRP A 80 17.47 -9.81 9.94
N LEU A 81 18.15 -10.81 9.38
CA LEU A 81 17.95 -12.21 9.67
C LEU A 81 18.28 -12.57 11.13
N GLN A 82 19.30 -11.96 11.71
CA GLN A 82 19.81 -12.31 13.05
C GLN A 82 19.14 -11.49 14.16
N GLU A 83 18.73 -10.25 13.89
CA GLU A 83 18.29 -9.33 14.91
C GLU A 83 16.93 -8.68 14.58
N TYR A 84 16.86 -7.86 13.52
CA TYR A 84 15.76 -6.90 13.38
C TYR A 84 14.39 -7.54 13.14
N ARG A 85 14.30 -8.63 12.37
CA ARG A 85 13.03 -9.34 12.18
C ARG A 85 12.44 -9.92 13.49
N HIS A 86 13.26 -9.98 14.56
CA HIS A 86 12.88 -10.48 15.88
C HIS A 86 12.51 -9.37 16.87
N ASP A 87 12.62 -8.10 16.46
CA ASP A 87 12.24 -6.97 17.29
C ASP A 87 10.79 -7.09 17.78
N PRO A 88 10.51 -6.68 19.04
CA PRO A 88 9.31 -7.12 19.75
C PRO A 88 8.00 -6.43 19.36
N ALA A 89 8.03 -5.34 18.59
CA ALA A 89 6.80 -4.65 18.23
C ALA A 89 5.87 -5.54 17.38
N PRO A 90 4.55 -5.39 17.51
CA PRO A 90 3.57 -6.19 16.77
C PRO A 90 3.41 -5.78 15.30
N TRP A 91 3.97 -4.64 14.90
CA TRP A 91 3.98 -4.11 13.54
C TRP A 91 5.40 -3.99 13.03
N ALA A 92 5.57 -4.20 11.74
CA ALA A 92 6.83 -4.12 11.02
C ALA A 92 6.70 -3.19 9.81
N GLU A 93 7.84 -2.65 9.37
CA GLU A 93 7.95 -1.94 8.11
C GLU A 93 9.06 -2.54 7.27
N ILE A 94 8.74 -2.88 6.02
CA ILE A 94 9.69 -3.33 5.02
C ILE A 94 9.55 -2.37 3.85
N GLY A 95 10.62 -1.72 3.47
CA GLY A 95 10.55 -0.67 2.49
C GLY A 95 11.83 -0.43 1.71
N SER A 96 11.69 0.44 0.73
CA SER A 96 12.74 1.04 -0.09
C SER A 96 12.64 2.57 -0.01
N ASP A 97 13.30 3.27 -0.91
CA ASP A 97 13.10 4.70 -1.12
C ASP A 97 11.85 5.03 -1.96
N GLN A 98 11.17 4.02 -2.51
CA GLN A 98 9.96 4.18 -3.31
C GLN A 98 8.70 3.65 -2.63
N PHE A 99 8.77 2.54 -1.89
CA PHE A 99 7.62 1.87 -1.32
C PHE A 99 7.85 1.36 0.09
N ILE A 100 6.83 1.45 0.95
CA ILE A 100 6.82 0.91 2.32
C ILE A 100 5.59 0.03 2.52
N LEU A 101 5.83 -1.20 2.93
CA LEU A 101 4.81 -2.14 3.41
C LEU A 101 4.79 -2.11 4.95
N THR A 102 3.69 -1.65 5.54
CA THR A 102 3.47 -1.71 7.00
C THR A 102 2.54 -2.89 7.30
N VAL A 103 3.08 -3.92 7.94
CA VAL A 103 2.44 -5.23 8.09
C VAL A 103 2.50 -5.73 9.54
N PRO A 104 1.64 -6.69 9.96
CA PRO A 104 1.82 -7.40 11.23
C PRO A 104 3.16 -8.13 11.27
N SER A 105 3.90 -7.98 12.38
CA SER A 105 5.27 -8.52 12.50
C SER A 105 5.34 -10.05 12.39
N ASN A 106 4.28 -10.76 12.76
CA ASN A 106 4.25 -12.22 12.66
C ASN A 106 4.39 -12.72 11.21
N GLU A 107 3.92 -11.93 10.24
CA GLU A 107 3.95 -12.30 8.82
C GLU A 107 5.37 -12.24 8.22
N ILE A 108 6.24 -11.42 8.80
CA ILE A 108 7.60 -11.20 8.24
C ILE A 108 8.74 -11.82 9.06
N ARG A 109 8.45 -12.46 10.20
CA ARG A 109 9.51 -13.04 11.02
C ARG A 109 10.28 -14.15 10.34
N ASN A 110 9.69 -14.80 9.34
CA ASN A 110 10.33 -15.82 8.52
C ASN A 110 10.74 -15.32 7.13
N LEU A 111 10.62 -14.01 6.86
CA LEU A 111 11.06 -13.42 5.60
C LEU A 111 12.60 -13.48 5.52
N GLU A 112 13.11 -14.25 4.57
CA GLU A 112 14.55 -14.47 4.35
C GLU A 112 15.12 -13.52 3.29
N ASP A 113 14.30 -13.13 2.31
CA ASP A 113 14.70 -12.36 1.14
C ASP A 113 14.01 -10.98 1.07
N PRO A 114 14.20 -10.10 2.08
CA PRO A 114 13.57 -8.77 2.09
C PRO A 114 14.12 -7.87 0.99
N ASP A 115 15.36 -8.11 0.56
CA ASP A 115 16.03 -7.34 -0.48
C ASP A 115 15.40 -7.60 -1.84
N ASP A 116 15.24 -8.89 -2.18
CA ASP A 116 14.60 -9.32 -3.42
C ASP A 116 13.13 -8.89 -3.48
N LEU A 117 12.44 -8.96 -2.34
CA LEU A 117 11.06 -8.49 -2.22
C LEU A 117 10.94 -7.00 -2.56
N MET A 118 11.78 -6.17 -1.96
CA MET A 118 11.70 -4.72 -2.18
C MET A 118 12.19 -4.31 -3.56
N TYR A 119 13.19 -5.00 -4.09
CA TYR A 119 13.61 -4.81 -5.47
C TYR A 119 12.46 -5.08 -6.45
N TRP A 120 11.71 -6.17 -6.23
CA TRP A 120 10.56 -6.52 -7.05
C TRP A 120 9.44 -5.44 -6.97
N TRP A 121 9.16 -4.93 -5.78
CA TRP A 121 8.18 -3.85 -5.61
C TRP A 121 8.63 -2.53 -6.24
N ASP A 122 9.91 -2.20 -6.18
CA ASP A 122 10.46 -1.01 -6.83
C ASP A 122 10.37 -1.13 -8.36
N GLU A 123 10.58 -2.33 -8.91
CA GLU A 123 10.37 -2.61 -10.32
C GLU A 123 8.89 -2.42 -10.71
N ALA A 124 7.96 -2.96 -9.93
CA ALA A 124 6.53 -2.77 -10.15
C ALA A 124 6.12 -1.29 -10.19
N LEU A 125 6.57 -0.51 -9.20
CA LEU A 125 6.30 0.93 -9.15
C LEU A 125 6.96 1.69 -10.30
N GLY A 126 8.20 1.34 -10.66
CA GLY A 126 8.90 1.92 -11.81
C GLY A 126 8.11 1.72 -13.10
N MET A 127 7.57 0.54 -13.31
CA MET A 127 6.73 0.23 -14.48
C MET A 127 5.41 1.00 -14.46
N GLU A 128 4.77 1.19 -13.31
CA GLU A 128 3.58 2.04 -13.21
C GLU A 128 3.88 3.52 -13.52
N HIS A 129 5.00 4.04 -13.03
CA HIS A 129 5.44 5.39 -13.37
C HIS A 129 5.66 5.55 -14.88
N GLU A 130 6.23 4.54 -15.54
CA GLU A 130 6.40 4.52 -16.99
C GLU A 130 5.05 4.50 -17.72
N LEU A 131 4.14 3.61 -17.31
CA LEU A 131 2.81 3.48 -17.89
C LEU A 131 2.03 4.79 -17.87
N TYR A 132 2.01 5.47 -16.72
CA TYR A 132 1.27 6.72 -16.55
C TYR A 132 2.07 7.97 -16.93
N GLY A 133 3.35 7.83 -17.27
CA GLY A 133 4.23 8.96 -17.62
C GLY A 133 4.54 9.89 -16.46
N PHE A 134 4.49 9.38 -15.24
CA PHE A 134 4.86 10.13 -14.04
C PHE A 134 6.35 10.01 -13.72
N LEU A 135 6.90 11.07 -13.13
CA LEU A 135 8.10 10.94 -12.34
C LEU A 135 7.74 10.32 -10.98
N PRO A 136 8.68 9.60 -10.34
CA PRO A 136 8.46 9.12 -8.98
C PRO A 136 7.93 10.23 -8.07
N TRP A 137 7.00 9.90 -7.20
CA TRP A 137 6.45 10.85 -6.24
C TRP A 137 7.57 11.41 -5.34
N PRO A 138 7.49 12.67 -4.92
CA PRO A 138 8.47 13.25 -3.99
C PRO A 138 8.34 12.68 -2.56
N ARG A 139 7.48 11.72 -2.35
CA ARG A 139 7.25 10.96 -1.12
C ARG A 139 7.21 9.48 -1.43
N VAL A 140 7.66 8.68 -0.48
CA VAL A 140 7.59 7.22 -0.58
C VAL A 140 6.13 6.77 -0.57
N GLU A 141 5.71 5.91 -1.48
CA GLU A 141 4.39 5.27 -1.44
C GLU A 141 4.29 4.32 -0.24
N ARG A 142 3.09 4.17 0.31
CA ARG A 142 2.87 3.36 1.50
C ARG A 142 1.62 2.52 1.39
N ALA A 143 1.76 1.21 1.67
CA ALA A 143 0.66 0.31 1.92
C ALA A 143 0.61 -0.05 3.40
N VAL A 144 -0.56 0.00 4.02
CA VAL A 144 -0.78 -0.42 5.40
C VAL A 144 -1.86 -1.48 5.45
N PHE A 145 -1.56 -2.59 6.09
CA PHE A 145 -2.43 -3.75 6.19
C PHE A 145 -3.10 -3.80 7.56
N ASP A 146 -4.42 -3.94 7.59
CA ASP A 146 -5.17 -3.95 8.86
C ASP A 146 -6.28 -5.02 8.82
N ALA A 147 -6.70 -5.47 9.99
CA ALA A 147 -7.78 -6.44 10.18
C ALA A 147 -9.14 -5.95 9.69
N GLN A 148 -9.31 -4.66 9.50
CA GLN A 148 -10.49 -4.03 8.89
C GLN A 148 -10.13 -2.66 8.33
N ILE A 149 -10.60 -2.40 7.11
CA ILE A 149 -10.42 -1.12 6.41
C ILE A 149 -11.76 -0.49 6.06
N SER A 150 -11.75 0.80 5.71
CA SER A 150 -12.98 1.58 5.49
C SER A 150 -13.75 1.17 4.24
N ALA A 151 -13.08 0.66 3.21
CA ALA A 151 -13.70 0.25 1.95
C ALA A 151 -13.02 -0.98 1.35
N GLY A 152 -13.80 -1.81 0.66
CA GLY A 152 -13.31 -2.93 -0.14
C GLY A 152 -12.46 -3.95 0.62
N TRP A 153 -11.67 -4.69 -0.15
CA TRP A 153 -10.58 -5.55 0.29
C TRP A 153 -9.26 -4.78 0.36
N MET A 154 -9.12 -3.80 -0.52
CA MET A 154 -8.09 -2.78 -0.59
C MET A 154 -8.74 -1.47 -1.00
N HIS A 155 -8.09 -0.35 -0.76
CA HIS A 155 -8.47 0.95 -1.33
C HIS A 155 -7.27 1.90 -1.39
N SER A 156 -7.25 2.71 -2.43
CA SER A 156 -6.22 3.73 -2.69
C SER A 156 -6.20 4.85 -1.65
N GLY A 157 -5.18 5.68 -1.72
CA GLY A 157 -4.93 6.82 -0.85
C GLY A 157 -3.52 6.84 -0.30
N TYR A 158 -3.31 7.63 0.77
CA TYR A 158 -2.01 7.67 1.46
C TYR A 158 -2.16 7.55 2.98
N PRO A 159 -1.72 6.40 3.51
CA PRO A 159 -1.30 5.20 2.79
C PRO A 159 -2.47 4.60 2.01
N PHE A 160 -2.20 3.77 1.00
CA PHE A 160 -3.27 2.90 0.56
C PHE A 160 -3.48 1.78 1.60
N MET A 161 -4.72 1.32 1.73
CA MET A 161 -5.10 0.38 2.77
C MET A 161 -5.43 -0.98 2.16
N ALA A 162 -4.97 -2.04 2.81
CA ALA A 162 -5.27 -3.41 2.42
C ALA A 162 -5.67 -4.26 3.63
N HIS A 163 -6.42 -5.32 3.38
CA HIS A 163 -6.75 -6.29 4.42
C HIS A 163 -5.53 -7.13 4.79
N ASP A 164 -5.30 -7.37 6.09
CA ASP A 164 -4.14 -8.11 6.60
C ASP A 164 -4.04 -9.55 6.07
N LEU A 165 -5.15 -10.15 5.64
CA LEU A 165 -5.17 -11.47 5.01
C LEU A 165 -4.45 -11.55 3.66
N SER A 166 -4.13 -10.42 3.03
CA SER A 166 -3.31 -10.38 1.81
C SER A 166 -1.80 -10.35 2.09
N VAL A 167 -1.38 -10.10 3.32
CA VAL A 167 0.04 -9.97 3.65
C VAL A 167 0.87 -11.21 3.29
N PRO A 168 0.44 -12.46 3.57
CA PRO A 168 1.25 -13.63 3.25
C PRO A 168 1.67 -13.73 1.78
N ASP A 169 0.80 -13.29 0.86
CA ASP A 169 1.08 -13.29 -0.57
C ASP A 169 1.96 -12.10 -0.94
N VAL A 170 1.63 -10.90 -0.47
CA VAL A 170 2.29 -9.63 -0.80
C VAL A 170 3.75 -9.56 -0.33
N VAL A 171 4.10 -10.23 0.77
CA VAL A 171 5.49 -10.29 1.28
C VAL A 171 6.26 -11.52 0.79
N ASN A 172 5.70 -12.30 -0.11
CA ASN A 172 6.31 -13.48 -0.69
C ASN A 172 6.72 -13.20 -2.15
N VAL A 173 7.99 -12.87 -2.37
CA VAL A 173 8.49 -12.51 -3.70
C VAL A 173 8.28 -13.62 -4.73
N SER A 174 8.41 -14.89 -4.34
CA SER A 174 8.15 -16.01 -5.26
C SER A 174 6.70 -16.08 -5.68
N TYR A 175 5.77 -15.92 -4.72
CA TYR A 175 4.35 -15.86 -5.02
C TYR A 175 4.01 -14.66 -5.94
N MET A 176 4.52 -13.48 -5.60
CA MET A 176 4.29 -12.25 -6.38
C MET A 176 4.84 -12.35 -7.80
N SER A 177 6.02 -12.95 -7.97
CA SER A 177 6.62 -13.16 -9.29
C SER A 177 5.86 -14.16 -10.17
N GLU A 178 5.16 -15.12 -9.56
CA GLU A 178 4.40 -16.14 -10.29
C GLU A 178 2.94 -15.76 -10.53
N ASN A 179 2.33 -15.03 -9.60
CA ASN A 179 0.88 -14.79 -9.57
C ASN A 179 0.52 -13.30 -9.65
N GLY A 180 1.40 -12.40 -9.21
CA GLY A 180 1.07 -11.00 -9.00
C GLY A 180 0.01 -10.80 -7.92
N ASP A 181 -0.43 -9.57 -7.75
CA ASP A 181 -1.63 -9.23 -6.97
C ASP A 181 -2.41 -8.12 -7.68
N TRP A 182 -3.53 -8.50 -8.27
CA TRP A 182 -4.41 -7.57 -9.01
C TRP A 182 -4.82 -6.37 -8.16
N GLY A 183 -5.18 -6.61 -6.89
CA GLY A 183 -5.65 -5.57 -5.98
C GLY A 183 -4.57 -4.56 -5.67
N MET A 184 -3.36 -5.01 -5.35
CA MET A 184 -2.21 -4.12 -5.10
C MET A 184 -1.91 -3.23 -6.31
N PHE A 185 -1.86 -3.82 -7.51
CA PHE A 185 -1.62 -3.07 -8.74
C PHE A 185 -2.76 -2.10 -9.08
N HIS A 186 -4.00 -2.49 -8.79
CA HIS A 186 -5.19 -1.68 -8.97
C HIS A 186 -5.17 -0.43 -8.07
N GLU A 187 -4.87 -0.60 -6.78
CA GLU A 187 -4.86 0.53 -5.85
C GLU A 187 -3.66 1.47 -6.09
N LEU A 188 -2.51 0.92 -6.46
CA LEU A 188 -1.40 1.74 -6.94
C LEU A 188 -1.78 2.47 -8.22
N GLY A 189 -2.47 1.81 -9.15
CA GLY A 189 -3.02 2.42 -10.34
C GLY A 189 -3.95 3.60 -10.04
N HIS A 190 -4.80 3.52 -9.02
CA HIS A 190 -5.59 4.66 -8.55
C HIS A 190 -4.72 5.81 -8.04
N ASN A 191 -3.66 5.51 -7.31
CA ASN A 191 -2.74 6.53 -6.81
C ASN A 191 -1.97 7.24 -7.94
N HIS A 192 -1.77 6.59 -9.08
CA HIS A 192 -1.08 7.14 -10.25
C HIS A 192 -2.01 7.64 -11.35
N GLN A 193 -3.31 7.45 -11.24
CA GLN A 193 -4.32 7.90 -12.19
C GLN A 193 -4.26 9.40 -12.46
N TRP A 194 -4.16 9.80 -13.72
CA TRP A 194 -4.33 11.19 -14.10
C TRP A 194 -5.80 11.48 -14.38
N MET A 195 -6.51 11.97 -13.40
CA MET A 195 -7.95 12.21 -13.45
C MET A 195 -8.43 13.05 -14.65
N PRO A 196 -7.68 14.05 -15.18
CA PRO A 196 -8.09 14.78 -16.39
C PRO A 196 -8.19 13.90 -17.66
N SER A 197 -7.50 12.75 -17.72
CA SER A 197 -7.63 11.79 -18.84
C SER A 197 -8.63 10.67 -18.57
N THR A 198 -9.15 10.59 -17.34
CA THR A 198 -10.11 9.56 -16.94
C THR A 198 -11.52 10.00 -17.32
N LEU A 199 -12.16 9.25 -18.21
CA LEU A 199 -13.54 9.54 -18.61
C LEU A 199 -14.51 9.34 -17.45
N PRO A 200 -15.60 10.11 -17.38
CA PRO A 200 -16.62 9.93 -16.34
C PRO A 200 -17.13 8.47 -16.28
N GLY A 201 -17.12 7.87 -15.10
CA GLY A 201 -17.55 6.48 -14.89
C GLY A 201 -16.51 5.40 -15.23
N THR A 202 -15.30 5.77 -15.66
CA THR A 202 -14.23 4.81 -15.98
C THR A 202 -13.06 4.85 -14.98
N THR A 203 -13.26 5.38 -13.79
CA THR A 203 -12.21 5.47 -12.75
C THR A 203 -11.64 4.09 -12.44
N GLU A 204 -12.50 3.12 -12.17
CA GLU A 204 -12.10 1.72 -11.90
C GLU A 204 -11.48 1.03 -13.13
N THR A 205 -11.94 1.37 -14.31
CA THR A 205 -11.40 0.81 -15.56
C THR A 205 -9.99 1.35 -15.84
N SER A 206 -9.79 2.64 -15.61
CA SER A 206 -8.50 3.26 -15.95
C SER A 206 -7.36 2.86 -15.00
N CYS A 207 -7.63 2.59 -13.74
CA CYS A 207 -6.62 2.03 -12.82
C CYS A 207 -6.29 0.56 -13.15
N ASN A 208 -7.25 -0.19 -13.71
CA ASN A 208 -7.00 -1.57 -14.16
C ASN A 208 -5.99 -1.68 -15.31
N PHE A 209 -5.64 -0.57 -16.00
CA PHE A 209 -4.52 -0.59 -16.94
C PHE A 209 -3.20 -0.92 -16.26
N ALA A 210 -2.97 -0.41 -15.02
CA ALA A 210 -1.81 -0.80 -14.24
C ALA A 210 -1.84 -2.30 -13.93
N SER A 211 -2.97 -2.80 -13.44
CA SER A 211 -3.10 -4.24 -13.15
C SER A 211 -2.83 -5.12 -14.36
N VAL A 212 -3.43 -4.80 -15.53
CA VAL A 212 -3.19 -5.58 -16.76
C VAL A 212 -1.73 -5.49 -17.17
N TYR A 213 -1.15 -4.30 -17.18
CA TYR A 213 0.22 -4.06 -17.62
C TYR A 213 1.24 -4.79 -16.74
N LEU A 214 1.10 -4.69 -15.41
CA LEU A 214 2.01 -5.39 -14.49
C LEU A 214 1.81 -6.91 -14.52
N MET A 215 0.57 -7.40 -14.65
CA MET A 215 0.34 -8.83 -14.81
C MET A 215 0.97 -9.38 -16.09
N GLU A 216 0.95 -8.62 -17.17
CA GLU A 216 1.52 -9.04 -18.46
C GLU A 216 3.05 -8.87 -18.48
N GLU A 217 3.56 -7.70 -18.18
CA GLU A 217 4.96 -7.35 -18.41
C GLU A 217 5.88 -7.73 -17.23
N LEU A 218 5.39 -7.67 -15.98
CA LEU A 218 6.19 -8.01 -14.80
C LEU A 218 6.03 -9.47 -14.39
N VAL A 219 4.78 -9.97 -14.38
CA VAL A 219 4.46 -11.32 -13.90
C VAL A 219 4.47 -12.34 -15.06
N GLY A 220 4.29 -11.90 -16.30
CA GLY A 220 4.24 -12.76 -17.49
C GLY A 220 2.89 -13.46 -17.68
N ILE A 221 1.83 -12.98 -17.07
CA ILE A 221 0.46 -13.47 -17.27
C ILE A 221 -0.21 -12.58 -18.31
N GLU A 222 -0.55 -13.13 -19.49
CA GLU A 222 -1.22 -12.37 -20.55
C GLU A 222 -2.48 -11.65 -20.03
N GLY A 223 -2.62 -10.37 -20.35
CA GLY A 223 -3.68 -9.50 -19.83
C GLY A 223 -5.09 -10.04 -20.00
N HIS A 224 -5.38 -10.76 -21.13
CA HIS A 224 -6.68 -11.40 -21.33
C HIS A 224 -6.94 -12.59 -20.39
N ARG A 225 -5.92 -13.20 -19.82
CA ARG A 225 -6.05 -14.24 -18.77
C ARG A 225 -6.22 -13.65 -17.39
N ALA A 226 -5.61 -12.50 -17.14
CA ALA A 226 -5.79 -11.76 -15.89
C ALA A 226 -7.23 -11.24 -15.76
N ILE A 227 -7.84 -10.83 -16.87
CA ILE A 227 -9.26 -10.47 -16.95
C ILE A 227 -10.04 -11.72 -17.34
N ASN A 228 -10.90 -12.23 -16.45
CA ASN A 228 -11.70 -13.42 -16.72
C ASN A 228 -12.41 -13.31 -18.08
N PRO A 229 -12.02 -14.12 -19.11
CA PRO A 229 -12.52 -13.95 -20.47
C PRO A 229 -14.02 -14.23 -20.60
N ASP A 230 -14.56 -15.16 -19.81
CA ASP A 230 -15.99 -15.50 -19.83
C ASP A 230 -16.85 -14.36 -19.29
N GLN A 231 -16.39 -13.71 -18.22
CA GLN A 231 -17.07 -12.53 -17.68
C GLN A 231 -17.00 -11.35 -18.65
N ARG A 232 -15.86 -11.14 -19.29
CA ARG A 232 -15.70 -10.08 -20.30
C ARG A 232 -16.68 -10.27 -21.45
N GLU A 233 -16.74 -11.47 -22.01
CA GLU A 233 -17.64 -11.77 -23.12
C GLU A 233 -19.12 -11.63 -22.72
N SER A 234 -19.49 -12.12 -21.53
CA SER A 234 -20.84 -11.99 -20.99
C SER A 234 -21.24 -10.52 -20.79
N ARG A 235 -20.37 -9.69 -20.21
CA ARG A 235 -20.62 -8.25 -20.04
C ARG A 235 -20.77 -7.53 -21.38
N MET A 236 -19.90 -7.82 -22.34
CA MET A 236 -19.98 -7.25 -23.68
C MET A 236 -21.32 -7.61 -24.37
N ARG A 237 -21.73 -8.87 -24.32
CA ARG A 237 -23.02 -9.29 -24.86
C ARG A 237 -24.19 -8.57 -24.23
N SER A 238 -24.25 -8.54 -22.87
CA SER A 238 -25.29 -7.84 -22.14
C SER A 238 -25.37 -6.37 -22.53
N TYR A 239 -24.22 -5.70 -22.62
CA TYR A 239 -24.16 -4.29 -23.04
C TYR A 239 -24.76 -4.08 -24.45
N PHE A 240 -24.41 -4.92 -25.40
CA PHE A 240 -24.92 -4.80 -26.79
C PHE A 240 -26.39 -5.19 -26.93
N GLU A 241 -26.89 -6.08 -26.08
CA GLU A 241 -28.30 -6.49 -26.05
C GLU A 241 -29.20 -5.44 -25.37
N ASP A 242 -28.69 -4.69 -24.41
CA ASP A 242 -29.44 -3.73 -23.60
C ASP A 242 -29.44 -2.29 -24.15
N SER A 243 -29.37 -2.10 -25.48
CA SER A 243 -29.34 -0.77 -26.09
C SER A 243 -28.07 0.02 -25.76
N PRO A 244 -26.96 -0.31 -26.38
CA PRO A 244 -25.65 0.24 -26.07
C PRO A 244 -25.62 1.78 -26.18
N ASP A 245 -25.23 2.46 -25.12
CA ASP A 245 -25.05 3.89 -25.05
C ASP A 245 -23.61 4.22 -24.63
N ILE A 246 -22.79 4.64 -25.60
CA ILE A 246 -21.39 4.99 -25.36
C ILE A 246 -21.24 6.23 -24.49
N SER A 247 -22.28 7.03 -24.32
CA SER A 247 -22.26 8.19 -23.41
C SER A 247 -22.44 7.80 -21.95
N ASN A 248 -22.90 6.57 -21.66
CA ASN A 248 -23.07 6.04 -20.32
C ASN A 248 -21.92 5.12 -19.94
N TRP A 249 -20.77 5.70 -19.63
CA TRP A 249 -19.55 4.96 -19.30
C TRP A 249 -19.66 4.05 -18.08
N SER A 250 -20.59 4.32 -17.17
CA SER A 250 -20.78 3.50 -15.97
C SER A 250 -21.26 2.06 -16.27
N VAL A 251 -21.70 1.79 -17.47
CA VAL A 251 -22.12 0.45 -17.92
C VAL A 251 -20.95 -0.43 -18.37
N TRP A 252 -19.77 0.16 -18.54
CA TRP A 252 -18.57 -0.55 -19.01
C TRP A 252 -17.73 -1.18 -17.89
N VAL A 253 -18.02 -0.86 -16.65
CA VAL A 253 -17.21 -1.21 -15.47
C VAL A 253 -17.78 -2.45 -14.77
#